data_a30857b7054d0dafac9faa05f050a35d
#
_entry.id   a30857b7054d0dafac9faa05f050a35d
#
_cell.length_a   1.000
_cell.length_b   1.000
_cell.length_c   1.000
_cell.angle_alpha   90.00
_cell.angle_beta   90.00
_cell.angle_gamma   90.00
#
_symmetry.space_group_name_H-M   'P 1'
#
loop_
_entity.id
_entity.type
_entity.pdbx_description
1 polymer ?
#
loop_
_entity_poly.entity_id
_entity_poly.type
_entity_poly.pdbx_seq_one_letter_code
_entity_poly.pdbx_strand_id
1 'polypeptide(L)'
;AFLLAQATAAGAGFLGGATVEAVRRHGDRWRVTLAAGADEFRGGGSPEAPGLVIADGSGSRLVDGLGLGPRRPRFATTVSVELEGEVADPATAHFGFGLVPQGFCWAFPRQGGYSIGLGSFIGRPADPSVARAEADSVLARLLPSLGFAADAGQRTTARLRIWDGHHPLHAEGVVVAGDAASLCDPFLAEGLRPALLSGCRAASAMDLWLAGDAAALGHYSEGMRREWGESMAWGRRIASVFYRVPRVGYQLGIKRPTAPQRIAQILSGEMGYGDIAQRAIRRLLFQRG
;
A
#
# COMPACT_ATOMS: atom_id res chain seq x y z
N ALA A 1 2.37 -14.03 9.65
CA ALA A 1 2.14 -15.16 10.58
C ALA A 1 0.87 -14.98 11.41
N PHE A 2 0.73 -13.88 12.19
CA PHE A 2 -0.39 -13.70 13.14
C PHE A 2 -1.79 -13.78 12.49
N LEU A 3 -2.06 -12.95 11.47
CA LEU A 3 -3.38 -12.92 10.80
C LEU A 3 -3.72 -14.27 10.14
N LEU A 4 -2.73 -14.94 9.54
CA LEU A 4 -2.94 -16.25 8.96
C LEU A 4 -3.30 -17.30 10.03
N ALA A 5 -2.61 -17.27 11.17
CA ALA A 5 -2.93 -18.16 12.28
C ALA A 5 -4.36 -17.94 12.80
N GLN A 6 -4.80 -16.68 12.90
CA GLN A 6 -6.18 -16.34 13.29
C GLN A 6 -7.21 -16.85 12.27
N ALA A 7 -6.93 -16.65 10.96
CA ALA A 7 -7.81 -17.14 9.92
C ALA A 7 -7.94 -18.68 9.94
N THR A 8 -6.82 -19.38 10.10
CA THR A 8 -6.82 -20.85 10.20
C THR A 8 -7.56 -21.34 11.44
N ALA A 9 -7.36 -20.66 12.58
CA ALA A 9 -8.09 -20.96 13.83
C ALA A 9 -9.60 -20.72 13.69
N ALA A 10 -10.02 -19.78 12.84
CA ALA A 10 -11.41 -19.54 12.47
C ALA A 10 -11.97 -20.52 11.41
N GLY A 11 -11.20 -21.53 11.00
CA GLY A 11 -11.63 -22.56 10.06
C GLY A 11 -11.28 -22.31 8.59
N ALA A 12 -10.51 -21.25 8.27
CA ALA A 12 -10.06 -21.03 6.90
C ALA A 12 -9.00 -22.06 6.49
N GLY A 13 -9.17 -22.67 5.31
CA GLY A 13 -8.14 -23.49 4.70
C GLY A 13 -6.99 -22.62 4.16
N PHE A 14 -5.76 -23.11 4.28
CA PHE A 14 -4.58 -22.43 3.75
C PHE A 14 -3.79 -23.37 2.83
N LEU A 15 -3.54 -22.94 1.61
CA LEU A 15 -2.67 -23.61 0.65
C LEU A 15 -1.40 -22.77 0.46
N GLY A 16 -0.34 -23.12 1.16
CA GLY A 16 0.97 -22.46 1.06
C GLY A 16 1.74 -22.91 -0.17
N GLY A 17 2.69 -22.07 -0.63
CA GLY A 17 3.57 -22.39 -1.77
C GLY A 17 2.86 -22.43 -3.14
N ALA A 18 1.57 -22.13 -3.20
CA ALA A 18 0.80 -22.15 -4.43
C ALA A 18 0.87 -20.79 -5.14
N THR A 19 1.21 -20.81 -6.43
CA THR A 19 1.12 -19.63 -7.29
C THR A 19 -0.14 -19.71 -8.14
N VAL A 20 -0.97 -18.66 -8.09
CA VAL A 20 -2.16 -18.55 -8.94
C VAL A 20 -1.78 -17.95 -10.29
N GLU A 21 -2.01 -18.69 -11.37
CA GLU A 21 -1.75 -18.24 -12.75
C GLU A 21 -2.93 -17.50 -13.37
N ALA A 22 -4.14 -17.99 -13.10
CA ALA A 22 -5.35 -17.42 -13.68
C ALA A 22 -6.58 -17.65 -12.79
N VAL A 23 -7.56 -16.77 -12.94
CA VAL A 23 -8.90 -16.95 -12.41
C VAL A 23 -9.90 -16.80 -13.55
N ARG A 24 -10.90 -17.68 -13.64
CA ARG A 24 -11.90 -17.65 -14.70
C ARG A 24 -13.28 -18.00 -14.16
N ARG A 25 -14.30 -17.36 -14.72
CA ARG A 25 -15.69 -17.75 -14.46
C ARG A 25 -15.98 -19.10 -15.12
N HIS A 26 -16.57 -20.02 -14.38
CA HIS A 26 -17.00 -21.32 -14.84
C HIS A 26 -18.43 -21.58 -14.32
N GLY A 27 -19.42 -21.31 -15.13
CA GLY A 27 -20.81 -21.27 -14.70
C GLY A 27 -21.05 -20.16 -13.69
N ASP A 28 -21.58 -20.52 -12.52
CA ASP A 28 -21.83 -19.63 -11.39
C ASP A 28 -20.65 -19.53 -10.40
N ARG A 29 -19.53 -20.20 -10.69
CA ARG A 29 -18.36 -20.28 -9.80
C ARG A 29 -17.12 -19.68 -10.44
N TRP A 30 -16.16 -19.30 -9.61
CA TRP A 30 -14.81 -18.90 -9.99
C TRP A 30 -13.88 -20.10 -9.87
N ARG A 31 -13.15 -20.42 -10.93
CA ARG A 31 -12.10 -21.44 -10.96
C ARG A 31 -10.74 -20.75 -10.87
N VAL A 32 -9.89 -21.28 -9.97
CA VAL A 32 -8.51 -20.79 -9.75
C VAL A 32 -7.55 -21.80 -10.36
N THR A 33 -6.74 -21.36 -11.32
CA THR A 33 -5.69 -22.17 -11.92
C THR A 33 -4.39 -21.95 -11.16
N LEU A 34 -3.81 -23.01 -10.66
CA LEU A 34 -2.52 -23.02 -9.96
C LEU A 34 -1.38 -23.38 -10.93
N ALA A 35 -0.18 -22.82 -10.70
CA ALA A 35 1.02 -23.20 -11.42
C ALA A 35 1.37 -24.68 -11.16
N ALA A 36 2.03 -25.29 -12.14
CA ALA A 36 2.52 -26.66 -11.98
C ALA A 36 3.51 -26.77 -10.80
N GLY A 37 3.35 -27.81 -9.99
CA GLY A 37 4.17 -28.04 -8.79
C GLY A 37 3.62 -27.40 -7.51
N ALA A 38 2.45 -26.76 -7.55
CA ALA A 38 1.70 -26.48 -6.32
C ALA A 38 1.33 -27.79 -5.63
N ASP A 39 1.46 -27.85 -4.31
CA ASP A 39 1.02 -29.01 -3.53
C ASP A 39 -0.44 -29.34 -3.91
N GLU A 40 -0.73 -30.61 -4.10
CA GLU A 40 -2.03 -31.05 -4.54
C GLU A 40 -3.13 -30.52 -3.62
N PHE A 41 -4.03 -29.73 -4.17
CA PHE A 41 -5.24 -29.32 -3.47
C PHE A 41 -5.97 -30.59 -2.99
N ARG A 42 -6.29 -30.67 -1.69
CA ARG A 42 -6.96 -31.82 -1.07
C ARG A 42 -8.32 -32.07 -1.75
N GLY A 43 -8.31 -32.73 -2.87
CA GLY A 43 -9.52 -32.98 -3.68
C GLY A 43 -9.20 -33.15 -5.15
N GLY A 44 -7.96 -32.90 -5.57
CA GLY A 44 -7.55 -32.93 -6.97
C GLY A 44 -8.20 -31.83 -7.80
N GLY A 45 -7.46 -31.25 -8.74
CA GLY A 45 -8.00 -30.24 -9.66
C GLY A 45 -7.88 -28.78 -9.18
N SER A 46 -8.48 -27.88 -9.93
CA SER A 46 -8.45 -26.43 -9.65
C SER A 46 -9.50 -26.07 -8.59
N PRO A 47 -9.15 -25.26 -7.55
CA PRO A 47 -10.13 -24.77 -6.58
C PRO A 47 -11.26 -23.99 -7.26
N GLU A 48 -12.50 -24.19 -6.80
CA GLU A 48 -13.66 -23.44 -7.27
C GLU A 48 -14.47 -22.90 -6.09
N ALA A 49 -14.92 -21.65 -6.21
CA ALA A 49 -15.76 -21.01 -5.21
C ALA A 49 -16.82 -20.10 -5.87
N PRO A 50 -17.98 -19.88 -5.25
CA PRO A 50 -18.99 -18.95 -5.77
C PRO A 50 -18.47 -17.50 -5.76
N GLY A 51 -17.66 -17.12 -4.75
CA GLY A 51 -17.07 -15.80 -4.60
C GLY A 51 -15.55 -15.84 -4.58
N LEU A 52 -14.91 -14.74 -5.04
CA LEU A 52 -13.46 -14.56 -5.12
C LEU A 52 -13.05 -13.21 -4.55
N VAL A 53 -12.06 -13.21 -3.67
CA VAL A 53 -11.36 -11.98 -3.23
C VAL A 53 -9.93 -12.02 -3.76
N ILE A 54 -9.56 -11.07 -4.62
CA ILE A 54 -8.19 -10.93 -5.14
C ILE A 54 -7.43 -9.97 -4.24
N ALA A 55 -6.45 -10.47 -3.51
CA ALA A 55 -5.62 -9.71 -2.57
C ALA A 55 -4.15 -10.15 -2.64
N ASP A 56 -3.67 -10.46 -3.85
CA ASP A 56 -2.35 -11.01 -4.16
C ASP A 56 -1.25 -9.94 -4.28
N GLY A 57 -1.56 -8.71 -3.80
CA GLY A 57 -0.58 -7.65 -3.60
C GLY A 57 -0.22 -6.86 -4.86
N SER A 58 0.88 -6.11 -4.76
CA SER A 58 1.31 -5.16 -5.80
C SER A 58 1.71 -5.80 -7.12
N GLY A 59 2.07 -7.08 -7.10
CA GLY A 59 2.44 -7.89 -8.27
C GLY A 59 1.25 -8.51 -9.00
N SER A 60 0.01 -8.25 -8.57
CA SER A 60 -1.19 -8.86 -9.15
C SER A 60 -1.23 -8.72 -10.66
N ARG A 61 -1.45 -9.84 -11.33
CA ARG A 61 -1.77 -9.94 -12.76
C ARG A 61 -3.21 -10.39 -13.00
N LEU A 62 -3.89 -10.80 -11.94
CA LEU A 62 -5.23 -11.39 -12.01
C LEU A 62 -6.29 -10.32 -12.31
N VAL A 63 -6.10 -9.10 -11.83
CA VAL A 63 -7.05 -7.98 -11.97
C VAL A 63 -7.17 -7.46 -13.40
N ASP A 64 -6.09 -7.53 -14.20
CA ASP A 64 -6.04 -6.94 -15.55
C ASP A 64 -7.04 -7.61 -16.50
N GLY A 65 -7.17 -8.93 -16.42
CA GLY A 65 -8.09 -9.74 -17.22
C GLY A 65 -9.58 -9.56 -16.86
N LEU A 66 -9.85 -8.98 -15.69
CA LEU A 66 -11.22 -8.81 -15.17
C LEU A 66 -11.73 -7.37 -15.36
N GLY A 67 -10.92 -6.46 -15.90
CA GLY A 67 -11.28 -5.05 -16.02
C GLY A 67 -11.38 -4.32 -14.68
N LEU A 68 -10.76 -4.87 -13.63
CA LEU A 68 -10.74 -4.34 -12.27
C LEU A 68 -9.43 -3.58 -12.02
N GLY A 69 -9.49 -2.58 -11.16
CA GLY A 69 -8.32 -1.72 -10.90
C GLY A 69 -7.88 -0.88 -12.10
N PRO A 70 -6.72 -0.22 -12.03
CA PRO A 70 -6.20 0.61 -13.11
C PRO A 70 -5.59 -0.23 -14.25
N ARG A 71 -5.89 0.13 -15.50
CA ARG A 71 -5.28 -0.53 -16.69
C ARG A 71 -3.77 -0.35 -16.77
N ARG A 72 -3.22 0.71 -16.20
CA ARG A 72 -1.80 1.03 -16.16
C ARG A 72 -1.43 1.46 -14.75
N PRO A 73 -1.26 0.51 -13.83
CA PRO A 73 -1.01 0.83 -12.43
C PRO A 73 0.29 1.63 -12.25
N ARG A 74 0.26 2.55 -11.31
CA ARG A 74 1.44 3.29 -10.88
C ARG A 74 2.16 2.55 -9.78
N PHE A 75 3.47 2.56 -9.84
CA PHE A 75 4.30 1.90 -8.84
C PHE A 75 5.26 2.90 -8.18
N ALA A 76 5.47 2.72 -6.89
CA ALA A 76 6.65 3.17 -6.19
C ALA A 76 7.62 2.00 -6.06
N THR A 77 8.90 2.33 -5.99
CA THR A 77 9.95 1.35 -5.67
C THR A 77 10.59 1.74 -4.36
N THR A 78 10.74 0.78 -3.47
CA THR A 78 11.39 0.95 -2.17
C THR A 78 12.59 0.03 -2.05
N VAL A 79 13.61 0.52 -1.33
CA VAL A 79 14.74 -0.30 -0.89
C VAL A 79 14.85 -0.13 0.62
N SER A 80 14.89 -1.21 1.34
CA SER A 80 14.96 -1.21 2.81
C SER A 80 15.92 -2.25 3.35
N VAL A 81 16.28 -2.07 4.60
CA VAL A 81 17.07 -2.99 5.39
C VAL A 81 16.45 -3.10 6.78
N GLU A 82 16.36 -4.33 7.26
CA GLU A 82 15.98 -4.61 8.64
C GLU A 82 17.28 -4.84 9.45
N LEU A 83 17.47 -4.05 10.49
CA LEU A 83 18.66 -4.11 11.32
C LEU A 83 18.28 -4.40 12.77
N GLU A 84 19.00 -5.33 13.38
CA GLU A 84 18.92 -5.58 14.81
C GLU A 84 19.92 -4.69 15.55
N GLY A 85 19.55 -4.25 16.74
CA GLY A 85 20.38 -3.38 17.56
C GLY A 85 19.58 -2.60 18.58
N GLU A 86 20.29 -1.87 19.43
CA GLU A 86 19.66 -1.01 20.40
C GLU A 86 18.90 0.14 19.74
N VAL A 87 17.66 0.32 20.14
CA VAL A 87 16.80 1.41 19.67
C VAL A 87 16.86 2.53 20.71
N ALA A 88 17.60 3.59 20.39
CA ALA A 88 17.81 4.71 21.31
C ALA A 88 16.51 5.46 21.66
N ASP A 89 15.61 5.59 20.70
CA ASP A 89 14.26 6.19 20.89
C ASP A 89 13.19 5.33 20.22
N PRO A 90 12.62 4.34 20.93
CA PRO A 90 11.60 3.45 20.37
C PRO A 90 10.26 4.13 20.12
N ALA A 91 10.06 5.35 20.59
CA ALA A 91 8.82 6.11 20.43
C ALA A 91 8.85 7.03 19.19
N THR A 92 10.00 7.19 18.53
CA THR A 92 10.14 8.15 17.43
C THR A 92 10.38 7.47 16.08
N ALA A 93 9.46 7.69 15.14
CA ALA A 93 9.62 7.34 13.73
C ALA A 93 10.24 8.52 12.97
N HIS A 94 11.32 8.26 12.23
CA HIS A 94 12.04 9.29 11.47
C HIS A 94 11.64 9.26 9.99
N PHE A 95 11.38 10.45 9.42
CA PHE A 95 11.13 10.68 8.00
C PHE A 95 12.14 11.69 7.46
N GLY A 96 12.94 11.31 6.46
CA GLY A 96 13.93 12.14 5.82
C GLY A 96 13.49 12.56 4.42
N PHE A 97 13.08 13.81 4.24
CA PHE A 97 12.73 14.38 2.94
C PHE A 97 13.90 15.09 2.28
N GLY A 98 13.97 15.02 0.93
CA GLY A 98 15.02 15.69 0.14
C GLY A 98 16.30 14.89 -0.05
N LEU A 99 16.40 13.70 0.51
CA LEU A 99 17.53 12.79 0.33
C LEU A 99 17.42 11.95 -0.94
N VAL A 100 16.21 11.73 -1.41
CA VAL A 100 15.89 11.04 -2.67
C VAL A 100 14.95 11.89 -3.52
N PRO A 101 15.10 11.87 -4.85
CA PRO A 101 14.17 12.54 -5.75
C PRO A 101 12.78 11.96 -5.62
N GLN A 102 11.77 12.83 -5.48
CA GLN A 102 10.35 12.46 -5.49
C GLN A 102 9.98 11.36 -4.48
N GLY A 103 10.60 11.38 -3.30
CA GLY A 103 10.40 10.39 -2.27
C GLY A 103 10.91 10.82 -0.91
N PHE A 104 11.06 9.86 -0.02
CA PHE A 104 11.62 10.07 1.31
C PHE A 104 12.36 8.83 1.81
N CYS A 105 13.18 9.03 2.85
CA CYS A 105 13.78 7.96 3.63
C CYS A 105 13.03 7.80 4.94
N TRP A 106 13.08 6.63 5.52
CA TRP A 106 12.55 6.36 6.86
C TRP A 106 13.55 5.61 7.72
N ALA A 107 13.43 5.79 9.02
CA ALA A 107 13.99 4.90 10.03
C ALA A 107 12.91 4.71 11.09
N PHE A 108 12.31 3.54 11.10
CA PHE A 108 11.21 3.19 12.00
C PHE A 108 11.71 2.20 13.04
N PRO A 109 11.59 2.53 14.32
CA PRO A 109 11.91 1.60 15.38
C PRO A 109 10.95 0.42 15.33
N ARG A 110 11.48 -0.76 15.59
CA ARG A 110 10.73 -2.01 15.77
C ARG A 110 11.27 -2.76 16.99
N GLN A 111 10.58 -3.79 17.40
CA GLN A 111 11.09 -4.63 18.48
C GLN A 111 12.46 -5.21 18.09
N GLY A 112 13.47 -4.88 18.87
CA GLY A 112 14.84 -5.34 18.70
C GLY A 112 15.64 -4.67 17.58
N GLY A 113 15.20 -3.52 17.03
CA GLY A 113 15.97 -2.86 15.99
C GLY A 113 15.22 -1.80 15.19
N TYR A 114 15.62 -1.63 13.94
CA TYR A 114 15.05 -0.65 13.01
C TYR A 114 14.70 -1.27 11.65
N SER A 115 13.63 -0.74 11.06
CA SER A 115 13.37 -0.80 9.62
C SER A 115 13.82 0.52 9.01
N ILE A 116 14.85 0.48 8.19
CA ILE A 116 15.43 1.66 7.55
C ILE A 116 15.31 1.51 6.04
N GLY A 117 14.86 2.57 5.37
CA GLY A 117 14.71 2.46 3.93
C GLY A 117 14.45 3.79 3.26
N LEU A 118 14.22 3.71 1.97
CA LEU A 118 13.84 4.84 1.13
C LEU A 118 12.93 4.38 0.00
N GLY A 119 12.16 5.31 -0.55
CA GLY A 119 11.31 5.04 -1.70
C GLY A 119 11.14 6.27 -2.56
N SER A 120 10.96 6.04 -3.88
CA SER A 120 10.56 7.05 -4.85
C SER A 120 9.15 6.73 -5.35
N PHE A 121 8.25 7.73 -5.31
CA PHE A 121 6.80 7.53 -5.46
C PHE A 121 6.20 8.19 -6.70
N ILE A 122 6.91 9.13 -7.33
CA ILE A 122 6.46 9.84 -8.52
C ILE A 122 7.56 9.76 -9.58
N GLY A 123 7.21 9.27 -10.76
CA GLY A 123 8.15 9.17 -11.86
C GLY A 123 8.00 7.85 -12.62
N ARG A 124 8.67 7.74 -13.77
CA ARG A 124 8.93 6.45 -14.38
C ARG A 124 9.92 5.72 -13.47
N PRO A 125 9.73 4.43 -13.23
CA PRO A 125 10.79 3.64 -12.60
C PRO A 125 12.07 3.89 -13.42
N ALA A 126 13.11 4.40 -12.79
CA ALA A 126 14.43 4.28 -13.35
C ALA A 126 14.73 2.80 -13.60
N ASP A 127 15.69 2.50 -14.45
CA ASP A 127 16.19 1.14 -14.55
C ASP A 127 16.39 0.58 -13.14
N PRO A 128 15.86 -0.60 -12.82
CA PRO A 128 15.91 -1.14 -11.46
C PRO A 128 17.34 -1.21 -10.87
N SER A 129 18.33 -1.41 -11.72
CA SER A 129 19.75 -1.44 -11.32
C SER A 129 20.26 -0.04 -10.92
N VAL A 130 19.88 1.00 -11.66
CA VAL A 130 20.23 2.39 -11.37
C VAL A 130 19.52 2.85 -10.10
N ALA A 131 18.23 2.57 -10.00
CA ALA A 131 17.44 2.89 -8.80
C ALA A 131 18.02 2.19 -7.55
N ARG A 132 18.51 0.97 -7.69
CA ARG A 132 19.17 0.22 -6.61
C ARG A 132 20.48 0.87 -6.20
N ALA A 133 21.35 1.23 -7.15
CA ALA A 133 22.64 1.86 -6.86
C ALA A 133 22.48 3.24 -6.17
N GLU A 134 21.50 4.03 -6.63
CA GLU A 134 21.16 5.31 -5.98
C GLU A 134 20.67 5.09 -4.54
N ALA A 135 19.82 4.11 -4.33
CA ALA A 135 19.29 3.74 -3.02
C ALA A 135 20.40 3.27 -2.08
N ASP A 136 21.29 2.40 -2.55
CA ASP A 136 22.43 1.94 -1.76
C ASP A 136 23.37 3.09 -1.36
N SER A 137 23.61 4.05 -2.26
CA SER A 137 24.38 5.26 -1.96
C SER A 137 23.75 6.13 -0.86
N VAL A 138 22.41 6.27 -0.87
CA VAL A 138 21.69 7.03 0.16
C VAL A 138 21.69 6.28 1.49
N LEU A 139 21.45 4.97 1.48
CA LEU A 139 21.49 4.14 2.69
C LEU A 139 22.88 4.12 3.31
N ALA A 140 23.95 4.01 2.52
CA ALA A 140 25.33 4.06 3.00
C ALA A 140 25.69 5.36 3.73
N ARG A 141 24.99 6.44 3.44
CA ARG A 141 25.12 7.72 4.16
C ARG A 141 24.19 7.85 5.37
N LEU A 142 23.00 7.22 5.28
CA LEU A 142 21.99 7.31 6.34
C LEU A 142 22.33 6.37 7.52
N LEU A 143 22.78 5.15 7.25
CA LEU A 143 23.04 4.13 8.27
C LEU A 143 24.04 4.58 9.35
N PRO A 144 25.19 5.20 9.00
CA PRO A 144 26.15 5.69 10.01
C PRO A 144 25.56 6.77 10.93
N SER A 145 24.64 7.60 10.44
CA SER A 145 23.99 8.61 11.28
C SER A 145 23.04 8.00 12.33
N LEU A 146 22.69 6.73 12.17
CA LEU A 146 21.86 5.95 13.09
C LEU A 146 22.67 4.92 13.90
N GLY A 147 24.01 4.97 13.80
CA GLY A 147 24.90 4.10 14.55
C GLY A 147 25.19 2.73 13.90
N PHE A 148 24.83 2.53 12.63
CA PHE A 148 25.06 1.29 11.90
C PHE A 148 26.21 1.42 10.88
N ALA A 149 26.85 0.29 10.53
CA ALA A 149 27.81 0.27 9.44
C ALA A 149 27.11 0.61 8.09
N ALA A 150 27.83 1.29 7.19
CA ALA A 150 27.27 1.75 5.92
C ALA A 150 26.73 0.63 5.02
N ASP A 151 27.29 -0.56 5.16
CA ASP A 151 26.94 -1.79 4.44
C ASP A 151 26.06 -2.76 5.27
N ALA A 152 25.64 -2.36 6.47
CA ALA A 152 24.87 -3.23 7.38
C ALA A 152 23.59 -3.78 6.74
N GLY A 153 23.35 -5.06 6.97
CA GLY A 153 22.13 -5.80 6.64
C GLY A 153 21.90 -6.06 5.15
N GLN A 154 20.99 -6.97 4.89
CA GLN A 154 20.59 -7.33 3.51
C GLN A 154 19.55 -6.36 2.97
N ARG A 155 19.80 -5.81 1.78
CA ARG A 155 18.86 -4.91 1.10
C ARG A 155 17.70 -5.69 0.48
N THR A 156 16.49 -5.27 0.79
CA THR A 156 15.25 -5.79 0.21
C THR A 156 14.64 -4.72 -0.69
N THR A 157 14.24 -5.11 -1.89
CA THR A 157 13.54 -4.23 -2.84
C THR A 157 12.08 -4.66 -2.92
N ALA A 158 11.17 -3.70 -2.83
CA ALA A 158 9.75 -3.94 -2.99
C ALA A 158 9.13 -2.93 -3.96
N ARG A 159 8.02 -3.33 -4.57
CA ARG A 159 7.17 -2.45 -5.37
C ARG A 159 5.85 -2.28 -4.63
N LEU A 160 5.33 -1.05 -4.63
CA LEU A 160 4.03 -0.69 -4.07
C LEU A 160 3.13 -0.23 -5.20
N ARG A 161 1.90 -0.71 -5.26
CA ARG A 161 0.93 -0.32 -6.26
C ARG A 161 0.12 0.86 -5.75
N ILE A 162 0.55 2.05 -6.15
CA ILE A 162 0.10 3.35 -5.61
C ILE A 162 -1.28 3.71 -6.16
N TRP A 163 -2.12 4.28 -5.31
CA TRP A 163 -3.41 4.84 -5.71
C TRP A 163 -3.25 5.95 -6.76
N ASP A 164 -3.92 5.83 -7.89
CA ASP A 164 -3.82 6.76 -9.00
C ASP A 164 -5.18 7.27 -9.50
N GLY A 165 -6.26 6.79 -8.92
CA GLY A 165 -7.62 7.19 -9.27
C GLY A 165 -8.66 6.23 -8.71
N HIS A 166 -9.92 6.54 -9.02
CA HIS A 166 -11.04 5.64 -8.73
C HIS A 166 -11.16 4.62 -9.85
N HIS A 167 -11.15 3.34 -9.51
CA HIS A 167 -11.27 2.24 -10.42
C HIS A 167 -12.34 1.26 -9.93
N PRO A 168 -12.93 0.44 -10.81
CA PRO A 168 -13.83 -0.63 -10.38
C PRO A 168 -13.09 -1.61 -9.47
N LEU A 169 -13.64 -1.90 -8.30
CA LEU A 169 -13.09 -2.85 -7.33
C LEU A 169 -13.92 -4.14 -7.23
N HIS A 170 -14.99 -4.27 -8.01
CA HIS A 170 -15.81 -5.47 -8.06
C HIS A 170 -16.31 -5.76 -9.47
N ALA A 171 -16.61 -7.00 -9.69
CA ALA A 171 -17.50 -7.51 -10.73
C ALA A 171 -18.37 -8.62 -10.12
N GLU A 172 -19.18 -9.30 -10.91
CA GLU A 172 -20.06 -10.35 -10.39
C GLU A 172 -19.28 -11.46 -9.68
N GLY A 173 -19.52 -11.62 -8.39
CA GLY A 173 -18.87 -12.62 -7.54
C GLY A 173 -17.38 -12.43 -7.31
N VAL A 174 -16.81 -11.26 -7.62
CA VAL A 174 -15.39 -10.97 -7.37
C VAL A 174 -15.17 -9.56 -6.84
N VAL A 175 -14.25 -9.41 -5.89
CA VAL A 175 -13.76 -8.13 -5.38
C VAL A 175 -12.23 -8.12 -5.31
N VAL A 176 -11.65 -6.92 -5.37
CA VAL A 176 -10.19 -6.70 -5.27
C VAL A 176 -9.89 -5.87 -4.05
N ALA A 177 -8.84 -6.21 -3.29
CA ALA A 177 -8.46 -5.54 -2.04
C ALA A 177 -6.95 -5.24 -1.98
N GLY A 178 -6.55 -4.33 -1.10
CA GLY A 178 -5.17 -3.97 -0.84
C GLY A 178 -4.42 -3.42 -2.05
N ASP A 179 -3.14 -3.76 -2.16
CA ASP A 179 -2.29 -3.31 -3.26
C ASP A 179 -2.73 -3.87 -4.62
N ALA A 180 -3.35 -5.04 -4.69
CA ALA A 180 -3.96 -5.54 -5.92
C ALA A 180 -5.01 -4.57 -6.47
N ALA A 181 -5.72 -3.86 -5.58
CA ALA A 181 -6.69 -2.82 -5.91
C ALA A 181 -6.07 -1.42 -6.10
N SER A 182 -4.75 -1.27 -6.03
CA SER A 182 -4.03 0.01 -6.08
C SER A 182 -4.49 0.99 -4.99
N LEU A 183 -4.59 0.54 -3.75
CA LEU A 183 -5.06 1.33 -2.63
C LEU A 183 -3.94 1.94 -1.77
N CYS A 184 -2.66 1.70 -2.08
CA CYS A 184 -1.54 2.28 -1.34
C CYS A 184 -1.52 3.80 -1.45
N ASP A 185 -1.24 4.47 -0.32
CA ASP A 185 -1.21 5.93 -0.21
C ASP A 185 -0.20 6.56 -1.21
N PRO A 186 -0.63 7.55 -2.01
CA PRO A 186 0.23 8.16 -3.03
C PRO A 186 1.23 9.19 -2.50
N PHE A 187 1.17 9.56 -1.22
CA PHE A 187 2.07 10.54 -0.60
C PHE A 187 3.04 9.91 0.40
N LEU A 188 2.52 9.13 1.36
CA LEU A 188 3.32 8.48 2.40
C LEU A 188 3.63 7.00 2.09
N ALA A 189 3.11 6.45 0.99
CA ALA A 189 3.28 5.05 0.59
C ALA A 189 2.84 4.05 1.68
N GLU A 190 1.87 4.43 2.48
CA GLU A 190 1.24 3.59 3.48
C GLU A 190 0.27 2.64 2.79
N GLY A 191 0.51 1.32 2.91
CA GLY A 191 -0.29 0.27 2.27
C GLY A 191 -0.95 -0.68 3.25
N LEU A 192 -0.49 -0.73 4.51
CA LEU A 192 -0.98 -1.72 5.49
C LEU A 192 -2.42 -1.43 5.93
N ARG A 193 -2.71 -0.18 6.31
CA ARG A 193 -4.06 0.22 6.72
C ARG A 193 -5.10 0.04 5.61
N PRO A 194 -4.88 0.50 4.35
CA PRO A 194 -5.85 0.24 3.29
C PRO A 194 -5.98 -1.24 2.95
N ALA A 195 -4.92 -2.05 3.08
CA ALA A 195 -5.02 -3.49 2.88
C ALA A 195 -5.92 -4.16 3.93
N LEU A 196 -5.74 -3.82 5.21
CA LEU A 196 -6.59 -4.32 6.30
C LEU A 196 -8.04 -3.83 6.15
N LEU A 197 -8.23 -2.53 5.93
CA LEU A 197 -9.56 -1.93 5.77
C LEU A 197 -10.31 -2.56 4.60
N SER A 198 -9.70 -2.62 3.43
CA SER A 198 -10.34 -3.19 2.24
C SER A 198 -10.55 -4.69 2.36
N GLY A 199 -9.64 -5.42 3.01
CA GLY A 199 -9.79 -6.85 3.28
C GLY A 199 -10.99 -7.15 4.17
N CYS A 200 -11.15 -6.44 5.29
CA CYS A 200 -12.31 -6.59 6.16
C CYS A 200 -13.63 -6.24 5.44
N ARG A 201 -13.65 -5.16 4.67
CA ARG A 201 -14.85 -4.74 3.92
C ARG A 201 -15.18 -5.68 2.77
N ALA A 202 -14.17 -6.19 2.08
CA ALA A 202 -14.33 -7.18 1.02
C ALA A 202 -14.94 -8.48 1.56
N ALA A 203 -14.46 -8.92 2.74
CA ALA A 203 -15.02 -10.10 3.40
C ALA A 203 -16.49 -9.91 3.78
N SER A 204 -16.83 -8.78 4.42
CA SER A 204 -18.23 -8.47 4.79
C SER A 204 -19.14 -8.34 3.56
N ALA A 205 -18.68 -7.71 2.51
CA ALA A 205 -19.45 -7.57 1.27
C ALA A 205 -19.66 -8.92 0.56
N MET A 206 -18.62 -9.76 0.57
CA MET A 206 -18.73 -11.12 -0.01
C MET A 206 -19.69 -11.99 0.77
N ASP A 207 -19.68 -11.90 2.10
CA ASP A 207 -20.63 -12.63 2.96
C ASP A 207 -22.08 -12.24 2.65
N LEU A 208 -22.38 -10.93 2.61
CA LEU A 208 -23.71 -10.43 2.23
C LEU A 208 -24.12 -10.84 0.82
N TRP A 209 -23.20 -10.79 -0.13
CA TRP A 209 -23.46 -11.19 -1.51
C TRP A 209 -23.79 -12.68 -1.62
N LEU A 210 -23.03 -13.53 -0.91
CA LEU A 210 -23.29 -14.97 -0.83
C LEU A 210 -24.62 -15.28 -0.14
N ALA A 211 -25.07 -14.42 0.76
CA ALA A 211 -26.38 -14.49 1.40
C ALA A 211 -27.54 -13.98 0.51
N GLY A 212 -27.25 -13.49 -0.72
CA GLY A 212 -28.24 -13.08 -1.71
C GLY A 212 -28.39 -11.56 -1.91
N ASP A 213 -27.61 -10.71 -1.23
CA ASP A 213 -27.59 -9.28 -1.49
C ASP A 213 -26.77 -8.97 -2.75
N ALA A 214 -27.44 -8.88 -3.89
CA ALA A 214 -26.80 -8.57 -5.18
C ALA A 214 -26.09 -7.20 -5.22
N ALA A 215 -26.43 -6.26 -4.35
CA ALA A 215 -25.82 -4.91 -4.31
C ALA A 215 -24.57 -4.84 -3.43
N ALA A 216 -24.30 -5.83 -2.59
CA ALA A 216 -23.25 -5.80 -1.57
C ALA A 216 -21.85 -5.49 -2.14
N LEU A 217 -21.48 -6.10 -3.27
CA LEU A 217 -20.17 -5.86 -3.91
C LEU A 217 -20.06 -4.45 -4.49
N GLY A 218 -21.16 -3.88 -4.99
CA GLY A 218 -21.25 -2.50 -5.41
C GLY A 218 -21.08 -1.53 -4.24
N HIS A 219 -21.70 -1.81 -3.11
CA HIS A 219 -21.56 -1.05 -1.87
C HIS A 219 -20.13 -1.07 -1.34
N TYR A 220 -19.40 -2.18 -1.47
CA TYR A 220 -17.97 -2.25 -1.17
C TYR A 220 -17.17 -1.23 -2.00
N SER A 221 -17.32 -1.24 -3.31
CA SER A 221 -16.59 -0.33 -4.20
C SER A 221 -16.89 1.13 -3.90
N GLU A 222 -18.15 1.46 -3.70
CA GLU A 222 -18.58 2.83 -3.39
C GLU A 222 -18.11 3.26 -1.99
N GLY A 223 -18.15 2.37 -1.01
CA GLY A 223 -17.59 2.61 0.32
C GLY A 223 -16.10 2.91 0.28
N MET A 224 -15.32 2.11 -0.44
CA MET A 224 -13.89 2.34 -0.62
C MET A 224 -13.60 3.65 -1.39
N ARG A 225 -14.41 3.98 -2.40
CA ARG A 225 -14.30 5.25 -3.11
C ARG A 225 -14.47 6.44 -2.16
N ARG A 226 -15.51 6.43 -1.36
CA ARG A 226 -15.89 7.53 -0.48
C ARG A 226 -14.96 7.67 0.73
N GLU A 227 -14.67 6.57 1.41
CA GLU A 227 -13.95 6.61 2.70
C GLU A 227 -12.43 6.63 2.53
N TRP A 228 -11.93 6.06 1.45
CA TRP A 228 -10.49 6.03 1.16
C TRP A 228 -10.12 6.88 -0.05
N GLY A 229 -10.75 6.65 -1.19
CA GLY A 229 -10.38 7.24 -2.46
C GLY A 229 -10.49 8.76 -2.50
N GLU A 230 -11.46 9.37 -1.86
CA GLU A 230 -11.59 10.84 -1.80
C GLU A 230 -10.42 11.48 -1.04
N SER A 231 -9.99 10.88 0.07
CA SER A 231 -8.78 11.31 0.77
C SER A 231 -7.53 11.13 -0.10
N MET A 232 -7.39 9.98 -0.77
CA MET A 232 -6.26 9.70 -1.65
C MET A 232 -6.19 10.63 -2.87
N ALA A 233 -7.33 11.10 -3.36
CA ALA A 233 -7.36 12.11 -4.42
C ALA A 233 -6.68 13.43 -4.00
N TRP A 234 -6.87 13.85 -2.77
CA TRP A 234 -6.14 14.97 -2.18
C TRP A 234 -4.68 14.63 -1.91
N GLY A 235 -4.40 13.45 -1.36
CA GLY A 235 -3.03 12.95 -1.14
C GLY A 235 -2.19 12.99 -2.42
N ARG A 236 -2.75 12.55 -3.55
CA ARG A 236 -2.10 12.58 -4.86
C ARG A 236 -1.81 14.01 -5.33
N ARG A 237 -2.73 14.95 -5.12
CA ARG A 237 -2.52 16.37 -5.46
C ARG A 237 -1.40 16.97 -4.61
N ILE A 238 -1.43 16.72 -3.30
CA ILE A 238 -0.40 17.18 -2.37
C ILE A 238 0.96 16.59 -2.75
N ALA A 239 1.05 15.28 -2.99
CA ALA A 239 2.26 14.59 -3.42
C ALA A 239 2.81 15.20 -4.72
N SER A 240 1.94 15.47 -5.70
CA SER A 240 2.33 16.04 -6.98
C SER A 240 2.99 17.40 -6.85
N VAL A 241 2.46 18.27 -5.96
CA VAL A 241 3.06 19.59 -5.68
C VAL A 241 4.32 19.44 -4.83
N PHE A 242 4.23 18.68 -3.74
CA PHE A 242 5.32 18.50 -2.77
C PHE A 242 6.59 17.95 -3.44
N TYR A 243 6.45 16.90 -4.23
CA TYR A 243 7.61 16.24 -4.85
C TYR A 243 8.15 16.93 -6.10
N ARG A 244 7.33 17.76 -6.78
CA ARG A 244 7.81 18.56 -7.92
C ARG A 244 8.51 19.84 -7.50
N VAL A 245 8.11 20.45 -6.39
CA VAL A 245 8.69 21.68 -5.86
C VAL A 245 9.06 21.47 -4.38
N PRO A 246 10.07 20.62 -4.10
CA PRO A 246 10.34 20.15 -2.74
C PRO A 246 10.68 21.27 -1.75
N ARG A 247 11.30 22.37 -2.21
CA ARG A 247 11.58 23.53 -1.35
C ARG A 247 10.30 24.17 -0.82
N VAL A 248 9.28 24.31 -1.67
CA VAL A 248 7.97 24.87 -1.28
C VAL A 248 7.23 23.87 -0.38
N GLY A 249 7.21 22.60 -0.76
CA GLY A 249 6.61 21.54 0.04
C GLY A 249 7.22 21.45 1.44
N TYR A 250 8.53 21.53 1.55
CA TYR A 250 9.23 21.54 2.84
C TYR A 250 8.87 22.76 3.69
N GLN A 251 8.93 23.97 3.13
CA GLN A 251 8.65 25.21 3.87
C GLN A 251 7.18 25.30 4.33
N LEU A 252 6.24 24.89 3.50
CA LEU A 252 4.80 24.99 3.80
C LEU A 252 4.27 23.80 4.61
N GLY A 253 4.87 22.64 4.44
CA GLY A 253 4.44 21.37 5.06
C GLY A 253 5.30 20.92 6.21
N ILE A 254 6.53 20.51 5.94
CA ILE A 254 7.38 19.76 6.88
C ILE A 254 8.03 20.64 7.96
N LYS A 255 8.50 21.84 7.61
CA LYS A 255 9.16 22.77 8.56
C LYS A 255 8.24 23.26 9.69
N ARG A 256 6.95 23.02 9.59
CA ARG A 256 6.00 23.47 10.61
C ARG A 256 6.06 22.58 11.85
N PRO A 257 6.01 23.15 13.07
CA PRO A 257 6.05 22.35 14.32
C PRO A 257 4.94 21.30 14.43
N THR A 258 3.82 21.51 13.73
CA THR A 258 2.67 20.58 13.71
C THR A 258 2.77 19.50 12.64
N ALA A 259 3.82 19.47 11.82
CA ALA A 259 3.96 18.50 10.73
C ALA A 259 4.07 17.05 11.23
N PRO A 260 4.90 16.73 12.24
CA PRO A 260 5.00 15.36 12.76
C PRO A 260 3.65 14.83 13.25
N GLN A 261 2.94 15.64 14.05
CA GLN A 261 1.61 15.27 14.55
C GLN A 261 0.62 14.99 13.41
N ARG A 262 0.63 15.80 12.34
CA ARG A 262 -0.27 15.60 11.20
C ARG A 262 0.08 14.35 10.40
N ILE A 263 1.37 14.07 10.22
CA ILE A 263 1.79 12.83 9.57
C ILE A 263 1.29 11.63 10.40
N ALA A 264 1.47 11.66 11.72
CA ALA A 264 0.96 10.63 12.61
C ALA A 264 -0.56 10.47 12.50
N GLN A 265 -1.33 11.56 12.50
CA GLN A 265 -2.78 11.55 12.35
C GLN A 265 -3.26 11.03 10.99
N ILE A 266 -2.51 11.27 9.90
CA ILE A 266 -2.81 10.67 8.60
C ILE A 266 -2.57 9.17 8.63
N LEU A 267 -1.44 8.74 9.18
CA LEU A 267 -1.07 7.33 9.27
C LEU A 267 -2.03 6.54 10.17
N SER A 268 -2.47 7.13 11.30
CA SER A 268 -3.48 6.51 12.18
C SER A 268 -4.89 6.54 11.60
N GLY A 269 -5.15 7.41 10.61
CA GLY A 269 -6.48 7.59 10.02
C GLY A 269 -7.38 8.56 10.75
N GLU A 270 -6.86 9.28 11.76
CA GLU A 270 -7.58 10.34 12.47
C GLU A 270 -7.79 11.59 11.60
N MET A 271 -6.98 11.78 10.56
CA MET A 271 -7.04 12.90 9.64
C MET A 271 -6.93 12.43 8.20
N GLY A 272 -7.78 12.97 7.32
CA GLY A 272 -7.65 12.79 5.88
C GLY A 272 -6.84 13.90 5.21
N TYR A 273 -6.34 13.64 4.01
CA TYR A 273 -5.66 14.67 3.21
C TYR A 273 -6.59 15.83 2.82
N GLY A 274 -7.90 15.58 2.73
CA GLY A 274 -8.91 16.62 2.51
C GLY A 274 -8.93 17.68 3.60
N ASP A 275 -8.74 17.28 4.85
CA ASP A 275 -8.70 18.20 6.00
C ASP A 275 -7.50 19.14 5.92
N ILE A 276 -6.34 18.61 5.47
CA ILE A 276 -5.14 19.42 5.24
C ILE A 276 -5.38 20.43 4.12
N ALA A 277 -5.95 19.98 3.01
CA ALA A 277 -6.25 20.84 1.86
C ALA A 277 -7.23 21.96 2.22
N GLN A 278 -8.31 21.64 2.91
CA GLN A 278 -9.30 22.65 3.36
C GLN A 278 -8.68 23.69 4.31
N ARG A 279 -7.83 23.26 5.26
CA ARG A 279 -7.13 24.18 6.16
C ARG A 279 -6.15 25.10 5.39
N ALA A 280 -5.45 24.55 4.39
CA ALA A 280 -4.54 25.33 3.56
C ALA A 280 -5.30 26.36 2.72
N ILE A 281 -6.41 25.97 2.10
CA ILE A 281 -7.27 26.84 1.30
C ILE A 281 -7.86 27.96 2.17
N ARG A 282 -8.42 27.64 3.33
CA ARG A 282 -8.96 28.64 4.27
C ARG A 282 -7.90 29.69 4.63
N ARG A 283 -6.66 29.27 4.95
CA ARG A 283 -5.57 30.21 5.26
C ARG A 283 -5.24 31.13 4.09
N LEU A 284 -5.19 30.61 2.87
CA LEU A 284 -4.91 31.44 1.68
C LEU A 284 -6.01 32.44 1.39
N LEU A 285 -7.26 32.10 1.69
CA LEU A 285 -8.41 32.98 1.49
C LEU A 285 -8.56 34.04 2.60
N PHE A 286 -8.27 33.69 3.85
CA PHE A 286 -8.50 34.55 5.00
C PHE A 286 -7.24 35.29 5.51
N GLN A 287 -6.05 35.04 4.95
CA GLN A 287 -4.84 35.86 5.20
C GLN A 287 -4.66 36.99 4.19
N ARG A 288 -5.64 37.29 3.35
CA ARG A 288 -5.66 38.44 2.45
C ARG A 288 -6.63 39.55 2.93
N GLY A 289 -6.92 39.57 4.24
CA GLY A 289 -7.65 40.65 4.91
C GLY A 289 -6.80 41.32 5.98
#